data_0a0aa52171b557c3259bbc2e61323ec4
#
_entry.id   0a0aa52171b557c3259bbc2e61323ec4
#
_cell.length_a   1.000
_cell.length_b   1.000
_cell.length_c   1.000
_cell.angle_alpha   90.00
_cell.angle_beta   90.00
_cell.angle_gamma   90.00
#
_symmetry.space_group_name_H-M   'P 1'
#
loop_
_entity.id
_entity.type
_entity.pdbx_description
1 polymer ?
#
loop_
_entity_poly.entity_id
_entity_poly.type
_entity_poly.pdbx_seq_one_letter_code
_entity_poly.pdbx_strand_id
1 'polypeptide(L)'
;MLEVQDIFQQYGTEYRKKHKLSLAQLKAMSAIEKCRTSQLGGHIDKCENCGSTQTSYNSCRNRHCPKCQSLAKERWIDSQKNNLLNVGYFHVIFTIPDTINLIVYQNQKELYTLLFKAVAETLTELASDKKYLGASLGFTSILHTCYSDFFIIPFLF
;
A
#
# COMPACT_ATOMS: atom_id res chain seq x y z
N MET A 1 -23.17 -1.49 -0.41
CA MET A 1 -22.07 -0.96 0.43
C MET A 1 -21.49 0.23 -0.32
N LEU A 2 -21.35 1.38 0.33
CA LEU A 2 -20.78 2.59 -0.30
C LEU A 2 -19.29 2.38 -0.57
N GLU A 3 -18.85 2.65 -1.78
CA GLU A 3 -17.44 2.52 -2.19
C GLU A 3 -16.79 3.88 -2.39
N VAL A 4 -15.45 3.93 -2.36
CA VAL A 4 -14.70 5.17 -2.64
C VAL A 4 -15.01 5.72 -4.03
N GLN A 5 -15.30 4.85 -4.99
CA GLN A 5 -15.72 5.23 -6.33
C GLN A 5 -17.01 6.04 -6.31
N ASP A 6 -18.01 5.61 -5.54
CA ASP A 6 -19.31 6.28 -5.43
C ASP A 6 -19.14 7.69 -4.83
N ILE A 7 -18.28 7.82 -3.80
CA ILE A 7 -17.96 9.09 -3.18
C ILE A 7 -17.32 10.05 -4.20
N PHE A 8 -16.36 9.57 -4.99
CA PHE A 8 -15.70 10.40 -6.00
C PHE A 8 -16.65 10.78 -7.15
N GLN A 9 -17.52 9.88 -7.56
CA GLN A 9 -18.54 10.18 -8.58
C GLN A 9 -19.52 11.23 -8.08
N GLN A 10 -19.94 11.16 -6.83
CA GLN A 10 -20.91 12.06 -6.24
C GLN A 10 -20.31 13.46 -5.90
N TYR A 11 -19.15 13.49 -5.26
CA TYR A 11 -18.57 14.70 -4.69
C TYR A 11 -17.28 15.17 -5.37
N GLY A 12 -16.66 14.34 -6.19
CA GLY A 12 -15.35 14.61 -6.76
C GLY A 12 -15.29 15.86 -7.63
N THR A 13 -16.35 16.17 -8.37
CA THR A 13 -16.42 17.37 -9.22
C THR A 13 -16.42 18.65 -8.38
N GLU A 14 -17.21 18.68 -7.31
CA GLU A 14 -17.28 19.82 -6.40
C GLU A 14 -15.97 19.98 -5.62
N TYR A 15 -15.41 18.89 -5.15
CA TYR A 15 -14.13 18.88 -4.45
C TYR A 15 -13.01 19.47 -5.30
N ARG A 16 -12.91 19.07 -6.58
CA ARG A 16 -11.91 19.59 -7.53
C ARG A 16 -12.06 21.10 -7.80
N LYS A 17 -13.27 21.64 -7.72
CA LYS A 17 -13.50 23.09 -7.87
C LYS A 17 -13.03 23.89 -6.65
N LYS A 18 -13.16 23.30 -5.45
CA LYS A 18 -12.85 23.99 -4.18
C LYS A 18 -11.39 23.83 -3.76
N HIS A 19 -10.67 22.83 -4.27
CA HIS A 19 -9.33 22.50 -3.81
C HIS A 19 -8.33 22.48 -4.98
N LYS A 20 -7.13 23.02 -4.74
CA LYS A 20 -6.01 22.89 -5.67
C LYS A 20 -5.40 21.50 -5.52
N LEU A 21 -5.55 20.67 -6.52
CA LEU A 21 -5.04 19.29 -6.54
C LEU A 21 -3.83 19.18 -7.46
N SER A 22 -2.87 18.34 -7.07
CA SER A 22 -1.76 17.97 -7.95
C SER A 22 -2.25 17.11 -9.13
N LEU A 23 -1.48 17.09 -10.22
CA LEU A 23 -1.79 16.24 -11.37
C LEU A 23 -1.88 14.75 -11.00
N ALA A 24 -1.07 14.30 -10.03
CA ALA A 24 -1.10 12.93 -9.54
C ALA A 24 -2.43 12.60 -8.83
N GLN A 25 -2.93 13.52 -7.99
CA GLN A 25 -4.22 13.38 -7.31
C GLN A 25 -5.38 13.37 -8.31
N LEU A 26 -5.36 14.27 -9.29
CA LEU A 26 -6.39 14.32 -10.34
C LEU A 26 -6.43 13.02 -11.16
N LYS A 27 -5.26 12.50 -11.55
CA LYS A 27 -5.14 11.21 -12.25
C LYS A 27 -5.66 10.04 -11.41
N ALA A 28 -5.34 10.02 -10.11
CA ALA A 28 -5.80 8.96 -9.21
C ALA A 28 -7.33 9.00 -9.04
N MET A 29 -7.92 10.17 -8.78
CA MET A 29 -9.37 10.35 -8.68
C MET A 29 -10.07 9.90 -9.97
N SER A 30 -9.64 10.40 -11.12
CA SER A 30 -10.22 10.02 -12.42
C SER A 30 -10.10 8.53 -12.71
N ALA A 31 -8.98 7.90 -12.34
CA ALA A 31 -8.79 6.46 -12.50
C ALA A 31 -9.77 5.65 -11.63
N ILE A 32 -9.99 6.07 -10.38
CA ILE A 32 -10.91 5.41 -9.45
C ILE A 32 -12.36 5.57 -9.93
N GLU A 33 -12.76 6.77 -10.33
CA GLU A 33 -14.10 7.06 -10.87
C GLU A 33 -14.47 6.18 -12.08
N LYS A 34 -13.50 5.91 -12.94
CA LYS A 34 -13.67 5.10 -14.15
C LYS A 34 -13.46 3.60 -13.95
N CYS A 35 -12.98 3.19 -12.77
CA CYS A 35 -12.60 1.81 -12.52
C CYS A 35 -13.79 0.86 -12.65
N ARG A 36 -13.65 -0.16 -13.51
CA ARG A 36 -14.69 -1.15 -13.80
C ARG A 36 -16.00 -0.54 -14.29
N THR A 37 -15.89 0.47 -15.13
CA THR A 37 -17.01 1.06 -15.88
C THR A 37 -16.78 0.93 -17.37
N SER A 38 -17.82 1.17 -18.17
CA SER A 38 -17.74 1.17 -19.63
C SER A 38 -16.69 2.13 -20.20
N GLN A 39 -16.32 3.18 -19.45
CA GLN A 39 -15.31 4.16 -19.87
C GLN A 39 -13.90 3.58 -20.04
N LEU A 40 -13.59 2.46 -19.38
CA LEU A 40 -12.32 1.74 -19.55
C LEU A 40 -12.43 0.55 -20.53
N GLY A 41 -13.58 0.41 -21.19
CA GLY A 41 -13.86 -0.76 -22.02
C GLY A 41 -14.08 -2.02 -21.17
N GLY A 42 -14.23 -3.14 -21.85
CA GLY A 42 -14.48 -4.42 -21.20
C GLY A 42 -14.49 -5.57 -22.23
N HIS A 43 -14.87 -6.74 -21.76
CA HIS A 43 -15.08 -7.92 -22.57
C HIS A 43 -16.38 -8.60 -22.15
N ILE A 44 -16.89 -9.42 -23.03
CA ILE A 44 -18.10 -10.21 -22.80
C ILE A 44 -17.68 -11.67 -22.76
N ASP A 45 -17.88 -12.30 -21.63
CA ASP A 45 -17.69 -13.73 -21.46
C ASP A 45 -19.01 -14.44 -21.82
N LYS A 46 -18.94 -15.49 -22.63
CA LYS A 46 -20.08 -16.33 -23.00
C LYS A 46 -19.87 -17.73 -22.45
N CYS A 47 -20.84 -18.22 -21.71
CA CYS A 47 -20.82 -19.59 -21.25
C CYS A 47 -21.09 -20.54 -22.41
N GLU A 48 -20.21 -21.49 -22.65
CA GLU A 48 -20.34 -22.47 -23.71
C GLU A 48 -21.49 -23.45 -23.48
N ASN A 49 -21.86 -23.74 -22.22
CA ASN A 49 -22.89 -24.71 -21.89
C ASN A 49 -24.31 -24.14 -21.99
N CYS A 50 -24.53 -22.91 -21.48
CA CYS A 50 -25.89 -22.34 -21.39
C CYS A 50 -26.07 -21.09 -22.26
N GLY A 51 -25.03 -20.61 -22.92
CA GLY A 51 -25.07 -19.43 -23.78
C GLY A 51 -25.23 -18.09 -23.05
N SER A 52 -25.30 -18.08 -21.71
CA SER A 52 -25.39 -16.84 -20.96
C SER A 52 -24.15 -15.97 -21.16
N THR A 53 -24.37 -14.66 -21.20
CA THR A 53 -23.29 -13.68 -21.38
C THR A 53 -23.13 -12.84 -20.14
N GLN A 54 -21.87 -12.56 -19.76
CA GLN A 54 -21.50 -11.66 -18.67
C GLN A 54 -20.54 -10.59 -19.17
N THR A 55 -20.85 -9.33 -18.90
CA THR A 55 -19.97 -8.23 -19.23
C THR A 55 -19.01 -7.94 -18.08
N SER A 56 -17.71 -7.95 -18.36
CA SER A 56 -16.65 -7.65 -17.41
C SER A 56 -15.91 -6.39 -17.84
N TYR A 57 -15.98 -5.34 -17.05
CA TYR A 57 -15.29 -4.07 -17.32
C TYR A 57 -13.85 -4.05 -16.83
N ASN A 58 -12.98 -3.39 -17.57
CA ASN A 58 -11.56 -3.29 -17.26
C ASN A 58 -11.31 -2.50 -15.96
N SER A 59 -10.31 -2.94 -15.22
CA SER A 59 -9.85 -2.29 -14.00
C SER A 59 -8.88 -1.14 -14.31
N CYS A 60 -8.85 -0.09 -13.47
CA CYS A 60 -7.96 1.06 -13.68
C CYS A 60 -6.50 0.76 -13.34
N ARG A 61 -6.19 -0.31 -12.65
CA ARG A 61 -4.85 -0.73 -12.16
C ARG A 61 -4.09 0.36 -11.40
N ASN A 62 -4.80 1.38 -10.92
CA ASN A 62 -4.18 2.46 -10.15
C ASN A 62 -3.85 1.98 -8.73
N ARG A 63 -2.65 2.31 -8.25
CA ARG A 63 -2.18 1.92 -6.91
C ARG A 63 -3.02 2.51 -5.77
N HIS A 64 -3.76 3.57 -6.01
CA HIS A 64 -4.64 4.19 -5.02
C HIS A 64 -6.09 3.68 -5.10
N CYS A 65 -6.41 2.81 -6.05
CA CYS A 65 -7.76 2.27 -6.18
C CYS A 65 -7.98 1.10 -5.22
N PRO A 66 -8.91 1.20 -4.26
CA PRO A 66 -9.16 0.12 -3.28
C PRO A 66 -9.58 -1.19 -3.95
N LYS A 67 -10.41 -1.12 -5.01
CA LYS A 67 -10.84 -2.30 -5.77
C LYS A 67 -9.67 -3.03 -6.46
N CYS A 68 -8.73 -2.27 -7.06
CA CYS A 68 -7.59 -2.86 -7.76
C CYS A 68 -6.54 -3.38 -6.79
N GLN A 69 -6.39 -2.75 -5.62
CA GLN A 69 -5.40 -3.15 -4.63
C GLN A 69 -5.83 -4.33 -3.76
N SER A 70 -7.14 -4.61 -3.64
CA SER A 70 -7.62 -5.73 -2.81
C SER A 70 -6.96 -7.06 -3.18
N LEU A 71 -6.97 -7.42 -4.46
CA LEU A 71 -6.37 -8.67 -4.93
C LEU A 71 -4.83 -8.70 -4.76
N ALA A 72 -4.17 -7.57 -5.01
CA ALA A 72 -2.73 -7.46 -4.80
C ALA A 72 -2.37 -7.61 -3.31
N LYS A 73 -3.17 -7.01 -2.43
CA LYS A 73 -3.04 -7.14 -0.98
C LYS A 73 -3.23 -8.59 -0.54
N GLU A 74 -4.28 -9.28 -0.99
CA GLU A 74 -4.53 -10.68 -0.64
C GLU A 74 -3.37 -11.59 -1.07
N ARG A 75 -2.91 -11.46 -2.31
CA ARG A 75 -1.75 -12.22 -2.80
C ARG A 75 -0.48 -11.97 -1.98
N TRP A 76 -0.25 -10.72 -1.59
CA TRP A 76 0.89 -10.37 -0.75
C TRP A 76 0.75 -10.99 0.66
N ILE A 77 -0.45 -10.91 1.27
CA ILE A 77 -0.72 -11.52 2.57
C ILE A 77 -0.49 -13.04 2.50
N ASP A 78 -1.00 -13.71 1.48
CA ASP A 78 -0.83 -15.16 1.32
C ASP A 78 0.65 -15.53 1.15
N SER A 79 1.39 -14.74 0.36
CA SER A 79 2.84 -14.91 0.22
C SER A 79 3.57 -14.75 1.56
N GLN A 80 3.19 -13.75 2.37
CA GLN A 80 3.79 -13.56 3.70
C GLN A 80 3.43 -14.71 4.63
N LYS A 81 2.16 -15.14 4.67
CA LYS A 81 1.73 -16.29 5.50
C LYS A 81 2.51 -17.57 5.21
N ASN A 82 2.80 -17.83 3.93
CA ASN A 82 3.57 -19.00 3.52
C ASN A 82 5.04 -18.96 3.97
N ASN A 83 5.56 -17.77 4.25
CA ASN A 83 6.92 -17.55 4.72
C ASN A 83 7.01 -17.46 6.26
N LEU A 84 5.86 -17.49 6.96
CA LEU A 84 5.85 -17.43 8.42
C LEU A 84 6.37 -18.76 9.02
N LEU A 85 7.32 -18.65 9.93
CA LEU A 85 7.79 -19.75 10.74
C LEU A 85 6.88 -19.90 11.97
N ASN A 86 6.81 -21.11 12.53
CA ASN A 86 6.05 -21.34 13.77
C ASN A 86 6.88 -20.95 15.00
N VAL A 87 7.15 -19.66 15.15
CA VAL A 87 7.95 -19.07 16.23
C VAL A 87 7.26 -17.81 16.77
N GLY A 88 7.73 -17.31 17.89
CA GLY A 88 7.24 -16.02 18.42
C GLY A 88 7.68 -14.86 17.54
N TYR A 89 6.79 -13.90 17.34
CA TYR A 89 7.04 -12.68 16.55
C TYR A 89 7.03 -11.47 17.46
N PHE A 90 7.92 -10.52 17.19
CA PHE A 90 7.98 -9.25 17.88
C PHE A 90 7.60 -8.12 16.92
N HIS A 91 6.77 -7.22 17.39
CA HIS A 91 6.40 -6.01 16.69
C HIS A 91 7.25 -4.85 17.23
N VAL A 92 8.15 -4.33 16.39
CA VAL A 92 9.04 -3.24 16.75
C VAL A 92 8.66 -2.02 15.91
N ILE A 93 8.61 -0.85 16.52
CA ILE A 93 8.24 0.41 15.86
C ILE A 93 9.43 1.35 15.88
N PHE A 94 9.85 1.82 14.70
CA PHE A 94 10.82 2.88 14.54
C PHE A 94 10.09 4.15 14.09
N THR A 95 10.30 5.24 14.78
CA THR A 95 9.70 6.54 14.45
C THR A 95 10.79 7.53 14.08
N ILE A 96 10.43 8.53 13.29
CA ILE A 96 11.27 9.67 13.02
C ILE A 96 10.74 10.88 13.81
N PRO A 97 11.60 11.82 14.24
CA PRO A 97 11.18 13.03 14.90
C PRO A 97 10.31 13.91 14.02
N ASP A 98 9.27 14.50 14.57
CA ASP A 98 8.34 15.38 13.84
C ASP A 98 9.04 16.55 13.14
N THR A 99 10.14 17.02 13.71
CA THR A 99 10.94 18.13 13.17
C THR A 99 11.47 17.90 11.78
N ILE A 100 11.64 16.63 11.34
CA ILE A 100 12.13 16.30 10.01
C ILE A 100 11.02 15.83 9.04
N ASN A 101 9.76 15.74 9.49
CA ASN A 101 8.63 15.27 8.67
C ASN A 101 8.50 16.07 7.37
N LEU A 102 8.68 17.39 7.42
CA LEU A 102 8.60 18.25 6.23
C LEU A 102 9.67 17.91 5.19
N ILE A 103 10.89 17.64 5.63
CA ILE A 103 12.01 17.25 4.77
C ILE A 103 11.74 15.88 4.16
N VAL A 104 11.24 14.94 4.97
CA VAL A 104 10.87 13.59 4.52
C VAL A 104 9.76 13.67 3.47
N TYR A 105 8.76 14.49 3.68
CA TYR A 105 7.66 14.67 2.74
C TYR A 105 8.12 15.18 1.37
N GLN A 106 9.10 16.08 1.35
CA GLN A 106 9.68 16.62 0.12
C GLN A 106 10.64 15.66 -0.59
N ASN A 107 11.30 14.76 0.15
CA ASN A 107 12.33 13.85 -0.34
C ASN A 107 12.02 12.38 -0.01
N GLN A 108 10.78 11.96 -0.25
CA GLN A 108 10.25 10.65 0.19
C GLN A 108 11.12 9.48 -0.23
N LYS A 109 11.54 9.43 -1.49
CA LYS A 109 12.30 8.30 -2.03
C LYS A 109 13.62 8.10 -1.30
N GLU A 110 14.37 9.16 -1.17
CA GLU A 110 15.71 9.15 -0.58
C GLU A 110 15.63 8.85 0.93
N LEU A 111 14.75 9.56 1.63
CA LEU A 111 14.65 9.45 3.09
C LEU A 111 13.97 8.16 3.54
N TYR A 112 12.98 7.64 2.81
CA TYR A 112 12.45 6.31 3.12
C TYR A 112 13.48 5.21 2.85
N THR A 113 14.26 5.32 1.77
CA THR A 113 15.33 4.37 1.50
C THR A 113 16.37 4.37 2.63
N LEU A 114 16.77 5.56 3.08
CA LEU A 114 17.70 5.71 4.20
C LEU A 114 17.12 5.15 5.50
N LEU A 115 15.83 5.40 5.78
CA LEU A 115 15.15 4.90 6.96
C LEU A 115 15.11 3.36 6.98
N PHE A 116 14.73 2.72 5.87
CA PHE A 116 14.76 1.26 5.76
C PHE A 116 16.17 0.69 5.96
N LYS A 117 17.18 1.34 5.39
CA LYS A 117 18.57 0.94 5.55
C LYS A 117 19.02 1.04 7.01
N ALA A 118 18.76 2.17 7.66
CA ALA A 118 19.12 2.39 9.07
C ALA A 118 18.45 1.37 10.00
N VAL A 119 17.17 1.08 9.78
CA VAL A 119 16.44 0.06 10.54
C VAL A 119 17.05 -1.32 10.34
N ALA A 120 17.34 -1.70 9.09
CA ALA A 120 17.93 -2.99 8.78
C ALA A 120 19.32 -3.16 9.41
N GLU A 121 20.17 -2.15 9.30
CA GLU A 121 21.51 -2.13 9.90
C GLU A 121 21.43 -2.23 11.42
N THR A 122 20.59 -1.42 12.07
CA THR A 122 20.39 -1.44 13.53
C THR A 122 19.94 -2.81 14.02
N LEU A 123 18.93 -3.40 13.39
CA LEU A 123 18.42 -4.72 13.80
C LEU A 123 19.44 -5.81 13.60
N THR A 124 20.19 -5.78 12.48
CA THR A 124 21.20 -6.81 12.17
C THR A 124 22.39 -6.69 13.11
N GLU A 125 22.84 -5.48 13.41
CA GLU A 125 23.95 -5.22 14.33
C GLU A 125 23.61 -5.68 15.76
N LEU A 126 22.45 -5.25 16.29
CA LEU A 126 22.00 -5.66 17.62
C LEU A 126 21.78 -7.17 17.74
N ALA A 127 21.25 -7.80 16.68
CA ALA A 127 21.03 -9.24 16.68
C ALA A 127 22.34 -10.04 16.65
N SER A 128 23.34 -9.58 15.91
CA SER A 128 24.64 -10.26 15.79
C SER A 128 25.51 -10.13 17.06
N ASP A 129 25.29 -9.10 17.87
CA ASP A 129 26.04 -8.90 19.11
C ASP A 129 25.70 -9.99 20.13
N LYS A 130 26.72 -10.76 20.54
CA LYS A 130 26.60 -11.83 21.56
C LYS A 130 26.10 -11.34 22.90
N LYS A 131 26.22 -10.04 23.20
CA LYS A 131 25.72 -9.45 24.43
C LYS A 131 24.18 -9.41 24.47
N TYR A 132 23.53 -9.33 23.28
CA TYR A 132 22.08 -9.27 23.14
C TYR A 132 21.53 -10.62 22.65
N LEU A 133 21.61 -10.90 21.36
CA LEU A 133 21.02 -12.10 20.80
C LEU A 133 22.06 -13.11 20.29
N GLY A 134 23.16 -12.63 19.72
CA GLY A 134 24.22 -13.47 19.16
C GLY A 134 23.78 -14.36 17.99
N ALA A 135 22.75 -13.94 17.24
CA ALA A 135 22.11 -14.72 16.19
C ALA A 135 21.82 -13.88 14.95
N SER A 136 21.52 -14.55 13.85
CA SER A 136 21.01 -13.92 12.65
C SER A 136 19.51 -13.72 12.77
N LEU A 137 19.02 -12.53 12.39
CA LEU A 137 17.63 -12.14 12.54
C LEU A 137 16.95 -12.03 11.18
N GLY A 138 15.77 -12.63 11.04
CA GLY A 138 14.86 -12.39 9.92
C GLY A 138 13.83 -11.33 10.29
N PHE A 139 13.50 -10.40 9.38
CA PHE A 139 12.45 -9.41 9.61
C PHE A 139 11.81 -8.92 8.31
N THR A 140 10.56 -8.47 8.41
CA THR A 140 9.85 -7.77 7.34
C THR A 140 9.54 -6.36 7.81
N SER A 141 9.93 -5.34 7.05
CA SER A 141 9.69 -3.94 7.37
C SER A 141 8.57 -3.36 6.53
N ILE A 142 7.62 -2.68 7.15
CA ILE A 142 6.49 -2.03 6.49
C ILE A 142 6.49 -0.56 6.88
N LEU A 143 6.40 0.33 5.88
CA LEU A 143 6.27 1.76 6.10
C LEU A 143 4.80 2.10 6.35
N HIS A 144 4.52 2.70 7.50
CA HIS A 144 3.25 3.35 7.80
C HIS A 144 3.40 4.87 7.71
N THR A 145 2.47 5.51 6.98
CA THR A 145 2.42 6.97 6.81
C THR A 145 1.04 7.46 7.22
N CYS A 146 0.73 7.39 8.51
CA CYS A 146 -0.54 7.87 9.04
C CYS A 146 -0.35 9.21 9.74
N TYR A 147 -1.09 10.21 9.28
CA TYR A 147 -1.24 11.57 9.84
C TYR A 147 0.06 12.37 9.95
N SER A 148 0.95 12.37 10.56
CA SER A 148 2.22 13.09 10.68
C SER A 148 3.38 12.16 11.04
N ASP A 149 3.05 10.93 11.38
CA ASP A 149 4.03 9.99 11.88
C ASP A 149 4.41 8.97 10.80
N PHE A 150 5.69 8.78 10.61
CA PHE A 150 6.24 7.76 9.74
C PHE A 150 6.77 6.63 10.63
N PHE A 151 6.21 5.43 10.44
CA PHE A 151 6.62 4.25 11.19
C PHE A 151 7.15 3.18 10.25
N ILE A 152 8.22 2.52 10.63
CA ILE A 152 8.60 1.23 10.09
C ILE A 152 8.29 0.19 11.16
N ILE A 153 7.55 -0.84 10.77
CA ILE A 153 7.18 -1.96 11.62
C ILE A 153 7.92 -3.19 11.11
N PRO A 154 9.08 -3.56 11.65
CA PRO A 154 9.67 -4.86 11.37
C PRO A 154 8.95 -5.94 12.18
N PHE A 155 8.62 -7.04 11.51
CA PHE A 155 8.27 -8.28 12.17
C PHE A 155 9.54 -9.09 12.33
N LEU A 156 9.93 -9.39 13.56
CA LEU A 156 11.13 -10.14 13.90
C LEU A 156 10.77 -11.64 13.97
N PHE A 157 11.60 -12.47 13.36
CA PHE A 157 11.49 -13.92 13.43
C PHE A 157 12.61 -14.49 14.29
#